data_092bd43a6ff3401f865ce7a75936a472
#
_entry.id   092bd43a6ff3401f865ce7a75936a472
#
_cell.length_a   1.000
_cell.length_b   1.000
_cell.length_c   1.000
_cell.angle_alpha   90.00
_cell.angle_beta   90.00
_cell.angle_gamma   90.00
#
_symmetry.space_group_name_H-M   'P 1'
#
loop_
_entity.id
_entity.type
_entity.pdbx_description
1 polymer ?
#
loop_
_entity_poly.entity_id
_entity_poly.type
_entity_poly.pdbx_seq_one_letter_code
_entity_poly.pdbx_strand_id
1 'polypeptide(L)'
;LMAWNGFHLTVGSEIYEGETLILAPGVVRQAKYPGETEYLGRGVSYCATCDGMLYRGKPVAVVGRSGDAPREASYLKSLGCQVVYAAAKRPETLEEDIPFVQANRLEITGAQTVTALVADGAPIPCSGVFILRDAVAPTDLLPQLETRENAIRVDRSMSTSVPGVFAAGDCTGGPLQVSKAVGEGLVAALSAAEYLDRRGSEPPAGASSGT
;
A
#
# COMPACT_ATOMS: atom_id res chain seq x y z
N LEU A 1 -6.56 0.85 5.26
CA LEU A 1 -7.63 1.83 5.08
C LEU A 1 -8.95 1.24 5.58
N MET A 2 -9.47 1.73 6.71
CA MET A 2 -10.79 1.34 7.23
C MET A 2 -11.73 2.54 7.12
N ALA A 3 -12.91 2.32 6.55
CA ALA A 3 -13.94 3.34 6.43
C ALA A 3 -14.93 3.22 7.60
N TRP A 4 -14.76 4.06 8.60
CA TRP A 4 -15.80 4.42 9.54
C TRP A 4 -15.91 5.95 9.52
N ASN A 5 -16.82 6.50 8.77
CA ASN A 5 -17.04 7.94 8.51
C ASN A 5 -15.87 8.73 7.86
N GLY A 6 -14.90 8.06 7.22
CA GLY A 6 -13.76 8.72 6.57
C GLY A 6 -12.64 7.75 6.21
N PHE A 7 -11.54 8.31 5.72
CA PHE A 7 -10.34 7.59 5.34
C PHE A 7 -9.23 7.86 6.34
N HIS A 8 -8.51 6.82 6.75
CA HIS A 8 -7.32 6.93 7.56
C HIS A 8 -6.12 6.52 6.73
N LEU A 9 -5.13 7.39 6.60
CA LEU A 9 -3.89 7.15 5.90
C LEU A 9 -2.72 7.14 6.89
N THR A 10 -1.99 6.04 6.94
CA THR A 10 -0.77 5.93 7.75
C THR A 10 0.44 6.30 6.91
N VAL A 11 1.27 7.24 7.38
CA VAL A 11 2.53 7.63 6.78
C VAL A 11 3.63 7.54 7.85
N GLY A 12 4.46 6.51 7.78
CA GLY A 12 5.39 6.19 8.86
C GLY A 12 4.63 5.87 10.16
N SER A 13 4.86 6.64 11.22
CA SER A 13 4.17 6.51 12.51
C SER A 13 2.95 7.43 12.66
N GLU A 14 2.65 8.26 11.67
CA GLU A 14 1.57 9.24 11.72
C GLU A 14 0.31 8.74 11.02
N ILE A 15 -0.85 9.09 11.55
CA ILE A 15 -2.16 8.79 10.97
C ILE A 15 -2.82 10.10 10.55
N TYR A 16 -3.20 10.17 9.29
CA TYR A 16 -3.95 11.27 8.72
C TYR A 16 -5.39 10.83 8.48
N GLU A 17 -6.33 11.68 8.84
CA GLU A 17 -7.76 11.45 8.65
C GLU A 17 -8.30 12.38 7.57
N GLY A 18 -9.22 11.89 6.74
CA GLY A 18 -9.87 12.66 5.70
C GLY A 18 -11.23 12.09 5.34
N GLU A 19 -12.15 12.97 4.95
CA GLU A 19 -13.50 12.57 4.53
C GLU A 19 -13.55 12.14 3.05
N THR A 20 -12.56 12.54 2.26
CA THR A 20 -12.35 12.12 0.87
C THR A 20 -10.90 11.75 0.66
N LEU A 21 -10.62 10.98 -0.40
CA LEU A 21 -9.29 10.57 -0.78
C LEU A 21 -9.07 10.82 -2.28
N ILE A 22 -7.97 11.51 -2.64
CA ILE A 22 -7.55 11.66 -4.03
C ILE A 22 -6.28 10.84 -4.24
N LEU A 23 -6.34 9.86 -5.12
CA LEU A 23 -5.22 8.99 -5.48
C LEU A 23 -4.49 9.55 -6.70
N ALA A 24 -3.22 9.93 -6.54
CA ALA A 24 -2.37 10.43 -7.62
C ALA A 24 -0.96 9.82 -7.59
N PRO A 25 -0.80 8.49 -7.43
CA PRO A 25 0.50 7.85 -7.21
C PRO A 25 1.32 7.68 -8.51
N GLY A 26 0.81 8.12 -9.64
CA GLY A 26 1.44 7.86 -10.94
C GLY A 26 1.32 6.40 -11.38
N VAL A 27 2.30 5.91 -12.16
CA VAL A 27 2.33 4.52 -12.64
C VAL A 27 3.31 3.70 -11.80
N VAL A 28 2.79 2.68 -11.12
CA VAL A 28 3.64 1.70 -10.42
C VAL A 28 4.10 0.64 -11.41
N ARG A 29 5.36 0.71 -11.85
CA ARG A 29 5.94 -0.21 -12.86
C ARG A 29 6.70 -1.40 -12.27
N GLN A 30 6.63 -1.64 -10.97
CA GLN A 30 7.35 -2.77 -10.37
C GLN A 30 6.54 -4.06 -10.51
N ALA A 31 7.16 -5.05 -11.17
CA ALA A 31 6.59 -6.38 -11.24
C ALA A 31 6.44 -6.97 -9.82
N LYS A 32 5.34 -7.65 -9.58
CA LYS A 32 5.12 -8.40 -8.34
C LYS A 32 5.97 -9.67 -8.34
N TYR A 33 6.37 -10.09 -7.15
CA TYR A 33 7.03 -11.38 -6.97
C TYR A 33 6.02 -12.53 -7.05
N PRO A 34 6.43 -13.73 -7.50
CA PRO A 34 5.61 -14.92 -7.36
C PRO A 34 5.14 -15.09 -5.91
N GLY A 35 3.85 -15.38 -5.72
CA GLY A 35 3.22 -15.50 -4.40
C GLY A 35 2.83 -14.17 -3.73
N GLU A 36 3.33 -13.03 -4.18
CA GLU A 36 3.06 -11.74 -3.54
C GLU A 36 1.57 -11.41 -3.44
N THR A 37 0.84 -11.50 -4.55
CA THR A 37 -0.61 -11.24 -4.56
C THR A 37 -1.39 -12.30 -3.80
N GLU A 38 -0.96 -13.56 -3.89
CA GLU A 38 -1.62 -14.69 -3.23
C GLU A 38 -1.59 -14.55 -1.71
N TYR A 39 -0.44 -14.12 -1.15
CA TYR A 39 -0.26 -14.04 0.30
C TYR A 39 -0.44 -12.63 0.86
N LEU A 40 -0.89 -11.64 0.08
CA LEU A 40 -1.18 -10.30 0.57
C LEU A 40 -2.24 -10.35 1.68
N GLY A 41 -1.93 -9.78 2.85
CA GLY A 41 -2.76 -9.87 4.06
C GLY A 41 -2.74 -11.27 4.74
N ARG A 42 -2.04 -12.25 4.16
CA ARG A 42 -1.85 -13.59 4.71
C ARG A 42 -0.36 -13.91 4.94
N GLY A 43 0.39 -12.90 5.34
CA GLY A 43 1.82 -12.98 5.59
C GLY A 43 2.64 -12.02 4.72
N VAL A 44 2.13 -11.49 3.62
CA VAL A 44 2.75 -10.39 2.87
C VAL A 44 2.18 -9.06 3.35
N SER A 45 3.06 -8.10 3.59
CA SER A 45 2.73 -6.72 3.93
C SER A 45 3.62 -5.74 3.17
N TYR A 46 3.10 -4.52 2.94
CA TYR A 46 3.85 -3.39 2.36
C TYR A 46 4.18 -2.29 3.38
N CYS A 47 3.81 -2.49 4.66
CA CYS A 47 3.92 -1.46 5.69
C CYS A 47 4.43 -2.07 7.00
N ALA A 48 5.68 -1.78 7.36
CA ALA A 48 6.26 -2.28 8.60
C ALA A 48 5.58 -1.68 9.84
N THR A 49 5.22 -0.39 9.80
CA THR A 49 4.57 0.30 10.92
C THR A 49 3.12 -0.13 11.12
N CYS A 50 2.42 -0.53 10.04
CA CYS A 50 1.02 -0.98 10.11
C CYS A 50 0.90 -2.38 10.72
N ASP A 51 1.72 -3.31 10.23
CA ASP A 51 1.53 -4.75 10.48
C ASP A 51 2.63 -5.36 11.38
N GLY A 52 3.74 -4.64 11.60
CA GLY A 52 4.91 -5.18 12.30
C GLY A 52 4.59 -5.77 13.69
N MET A 53 3.66 -5.16 14.42
CA MET A 53 3.25 -5.65 15.75
C MET A 53 2.63 -7.06 15.71
N LEU A 54 2.02 -7.48 14.60
CA LEU A 54 1.45 -8.83 14.43
C LEU A 54 2.53 -9.92 14.36
N TYR A 55 3.77 -9.52 14.10
CA TYR A 55 4.92 -10.41 13.93
C TYR A 55 5.92 -10.33 15.07
N ARG A 56 5.57 -9.69 16.17
CA ARG A 56 6.45 -9.63 17.36
C ARG A 56 6.87 -11.04 17.80
N GLY A 57 8.18 -11.24 17.97
CA GLY A 57 8.77 -12.53 18.34
C GLY A 57 8.86 -13.56 17.21
N LYS A 58 8.38 -13.24 16.01
CA LYS A 58 8.36 -14.16 14.85
C LYS A 58 9.48 -13.82 13.86
N PRO A 59 9.93 -14.84 13.06
CA PRO A 59 10.83 -14.60 11.95
C PRO A 59 10.10 -13.88 10.81
N VAL A 60 10.70 -12.81 10.29
CA VAL A 60 10.20 -12.05 9.13
C VAL A 60 11.29 -11.79 8.13
N ALA A 61 10.94 -11.80 6.85
CA ALA A 61 11.83 -11.38 5.78
C ALA A 61 11.44 -9.97 5.30
N VAL A 62 12.42 -9.10 5.11
CA VAL A 62 12.26 -7.78 4.50
C VAL A 62 12.81 -7.84 3.08
N VAL A 63 11.99 -7.53 2.09
CA VAL A 63 12.42 -7.34 0.71
C VAL A 63 12.56 -5.84 0.48
N GLY A 64 13.81 -5.34 0.52
CA GLY A 64 14.12 -3.93 0.39
C GLY A 64 14.15 -3.48 -1.06
N ARG A 65 13.24 -2.56 -1.43
CA ARG A 65 13.12 -1.97 -2.77
C ARG A 65 13.03 -0.44 -2.75
N SER A 66 13.10 0.16 -1.56
CA SER A 66 13.08 1.61 -1.32
C SER A 66 14.32 2.04 -0.55
N GLY A 67 14.62 3.33 -0.59
CA GLY A 67 15.69 3.94 0.22
C GLY A 67 15.42 3.86 1.72
N ASP A 68 14.14 3.85 2.14
CA ASP A 68 13.71 3.77 3.54
C ASP A 68 13.64 2.33 4.08
N ALA A 69 13.69 1.31 3.24
CA ALA A 69 13.56 -0.09 3.66
C ALA A 69 14.53 -0.53 4.77
N PRO A 70 15.79 -0.08 4.84
CA PRO A 70 16.68 -0.41 5.96
C PRO A 70 16.16 0.11 7.30
N ARG A 71 15.63 1.34 7.33
CA ARG A 71 15.08 1.96 8.55
C ARG A 71 13.83 1.19 9.02
N GLU A 72 12.98 0.78 8.09
CA GLU A 72 11.80 -0.02 8.42
C GLU A 72 12.17 -1.44 8.89
N ALA A 73 13.25 -2.02 8.38
CA ALA A 73 13.80 -3.28 8.89
C ALA A 73 14.30 -3.14 10.34
N SER A 74 14.98 -2.03 10.66
CA SER A 74 15.39 -1.69 12.03
C SER A 74 14.19 -1.50 12.95
N TYR A 75 13.13 -0.88 12.45
CA TYR A 75 11.87 -0.75 13.20
C TYR A 75 11.25 -2.11 13.54
N LEU A 76 11.12 -3.03 12.55
CA LEU A 76 10.63 -4.39 12.80
C LEU A 76 11.49 -5.13 13.85
N LYS A 77 12.80 -4.99 13.77
CA LYS A 77 13.73 -5.53 14.76
C LYS A 77 13.49 -4.94 16.16
N SER A 78 13.25 -3.62 16.26
CA SER A 78 12.94 -2.95 17.53
C SER A 78 11.64 -3.43 18.17
N LEU A 79 10.69 -3.91 17.37
CA LEU A 79 9.47 -4.57 17.84
C LEU A 79 9.72 -5.99 18.38
N GLY A 80 10.94 -6.52 18.23
CA GLY A 80 11.32 -7.88 18.63
C GLY A 80 11.09 -8.93 17.53
N CYS A 81 10.91 -8.54 16.28
CA CYS A 81 10.89 -9.48 15.15
C CYS A 81 12.31 -10.00 14.87
N GLN A 82 12.40 -11.26 14.40
CA GLN A 82 13.64 -11.84 13.92
C GLN A 82 13.79 -11.52 12.43
N VAL A 83 14.44 -10.41 12.11
CA VAL A 83 14.48 -9.85 10.76
C VAL A 83 15.62 -10.45 9.94
N VAL A 84 15.32 -10.87 8.70
CA VAL A 84 16.28 -11.13 7.63
C VAL A 84 16.00 -10.16 6.48
N TYR A 85 17.02 -9.49 5.98
CA TYR A 85 16.90 -8.53 4.88
C TYR A 85 17.36 -9.16 3.56
N ALA A 86 16.54 -9.11 2.52
CA ALA A 86 16.83 -9.64 1.19
C ALA A 86 16.80 -8.53 0.13
N ALA A 87 17.87 -8.39 -0.66
CA ALA A 87 17.97 -7.47 -1.78
C ALA A 87 19.10 -7.88 -2.74
N ALA A 88 19.15 -7.26 -3.92
CA ALA A 88 20.24 -7.50 -4.89
C ALA A 88 21.61 -7.01 -4.39
N LYS A 89 21.64 -5.98 -3.55
CA LYS A 89 22.84 -5.43 -2.93
C LYS A 89 22.52 -5.02 -1.48
N ARG A 90 23.48 -5.25 -0.55
CA ARG A 90 23.34 -4.78 0.83
C ARG A 90 23.34 -3.24 0.86
N PRO A 91 22.30 -2.61 1.44
CA PRO A 91 22.29 -1.16 1.67
C PRO A 91 23.36 -0.78 2.71
N GLU A 92 24.02 0.36 2.51
CA GLU A 92 25.03 0.87 3.46
C GLU A 92 24.41 1.27 4.81
N THR A 93 23.13 1.65 4.79
CA THR A 93 22.36 2.07 5.97
C THR A 93 21.71 0.92 6.73
N LEU A 94 21.86 -0.33 6.25
CA LEU A 94 21.34 -1.50 6.97
C LEU A 94 22.23 -1.82 8.18
N GLU A 95 21.62 -1.93 9.37
CA GLU A 95 22.33 -2.31 10.59
C GLU A 95 23.15 -3.59 10.40
N GLU A 96 24.38 -3.63 10.97
CA GLU A 96 25.31 -4.74 10.74
C GLU A 96 24.79 -6.08 11.27
N ASP A 97 24.05 -6.05 12.35
CA ASP A 97 23.50 -7.22 13.03
C ASP A 97 22.17 -7.72 12.45
N ILE A 98 21.61 -7.04 11.43
CA ILE A 98 20.52 -7.59 10.62
C ILE A 98 21.11 -8.53 9.56
N PRO A 99 20.78 -9.84 9.61
CA PRO A 99 21.20 -10.79 8.60
C PRO A 99 20.77 -10.34 7.20
N PHE A 100 21.70 -10.40 6.25
CA PHE A 100 21.48 -10.01 4.86
C PHE A 100 21.62 -11.20 3.93
N VAL A 101 20.65 -11.35 3.04
CA VAL A 101 20.68 -12.33 1.94
C VAL A 101 20.70 -11.58 0.62
N GLN A 102 21.77 -11.74 -0.14
CA GLN A 102 21.84 -11.23 -1.50
C GLN A 102 21.03 -12.15 -2.41
N ALA A 103 20.06 -11.60 -3.13
CA ALA A 103 19.25 -12.36 -4.07
C ALA A 103 18.74 -11.51 -5.23
N ASN A 104 18.69 -12.12 -6.42
CA ASN A 104 18.15 -11.51 -7.63
C ASN A 104 16.76 -12.03 -7.97
N ARG A 105 16.42 -13.24 -7.54
CA ARG A 105 15.11 -13.86 -7.73
C ARG A 105 14.51 -14.16 -6.38
N LEU A 106 13.30 -13.66 -6.16
CA LEU A 106 12.55 -13.85 -4.94
C LEU A 106 11.19 -14.44 -5.27
N GLU A 107 10.75 -15.39 -4.46
CA GLU A 107 9.43 -16.02 -4.53
C GLU A 107 8.91 -16.21 -3.10
N ILE A 108 7.62 -15.95 -2.91
CA ILE A 108 6.96 -16.09 -1.61
C ILE A 108 6.16 -17.38 -1.63
N THR A 109 6.39 -18.23 -0.66
CA THR A 109 5.75 -19.55 -0.58
C THR A 109 5.08 -19.78 0.76
N GLY A 110 4.06 -20.63 0.74
CA GLY A 110 3.29 -20.97 1.93
C GLY A 110 2.18 -21.96 1.62
N ALA A 111 1.30 -22.14 2.58
CA ALA A 111 0.05 -22.91 2.42
C ALA A 111 -1.14 -21.93 2.55
N GLN A 112 -1.74 -21.81 3.75
CA GLN A 112 -2.77 -20.80 4.01
C GLN A 112 -2.17 -19.41 4.27
N THR A 113 -0.96 -19.38 4.82
CA THR A 113 -0.17 -18.18 5.11
C THR A 113 1.26 -18.38 4.63
N VAL A 114 2.04 -17.29 4.58
CA VAL A 114 3.48 -17.35 4.26
C VAL A 114 4.20 -18.30 5.22
N THR A 115 5.10 -19.12 4.67
CA THR A 115 6.00 -19.99 5.44
C THR A 115 7.47 -19.77 5.09
N ALA A 116 7.78 -19.22 3.90
CA ALA A 116 9.13 -18.88 3.51
C ALA A 116 9.18 -17.80 2.41
N LEU A 117 10.30 -17.07 2.39
CA LEU A 117 10.79 -16.33 1.22
C LEU A 117 11.87 -17.19 0.55
N VAL A 118 11.70 -17.53 -0.70
CA VAL A 118 12.71 -18.28 -1.47
C VAL A 118 13.59 -17.27 -2.20
N ALA A 119 14.88 -17.27 -1.89
CA ALA A 119 15.89 -16.36 -2.44
C ALA A 119 16.86 -17.16 -3.32
N ASP A 120 16.84 -16.92 -4.64
CA ASP A 120 17.65 -17.65 -5.63
C ASP A 120 17.56 -19.20 -5.47
N GLY A 121 16.39 -19.70 -5.11
CA GLY A 121 16.10 -21.12 -4.89
C GLY A 121 16.35 -21.62 -3.46
N ALA A 122 16.94 -20.80 -2.57
CA ALA A 122 17.15 -21.16 -1.17
C ALA A 122 16.01 -20.64 -0.27
N PRO A 123 15.32 -21.47 0.50
CA PRO A 123 14.22 -21.02 1.36
C PRO A 123 14.77 -20.33 2.63
N ILE A 124 14.18 -19.19 2.95
CA ILE A 124 14.34 -18.44 4.20
C ILE A 124 13.04 -18.61 4.97
N PRO A 125 12.99 -19.48 6.00
CA PRO A 125 11.78 -19.67 6.80
C PRO A 125 11.35 -18.37 7.47
N CYS A 126 10.09 -17.96 7.28
CA CYS A 126 9.52 -16.77 7.88
C CYS A 126 8.00 -16.87 8.00
N SER A 127 7.45 -16.13 8.95
CA SER A 127 6.01 -16.02 9.15
C SER A 127 5.41 -14.82 8.41
N GLY A 128 6.25 -13.90 7.93
CA GLY A 128 5.84 -12.72 7.18
C GLY A 128 6.94 -12.22 6.26
N VAL A 129 6.51 -11.61 5.15
CA VAL A 129 7.37 -10.96 4.17
C VAL A 129 6.93 -9.51 4.02
N PHE A 130 7.78 -8.57 4.39
CA PHE A 130 7.58 -7.15 4.23
C PHE A 130 8.26 -6.67 2.95
N ILE A 131 7.47 -6.29 1.94
CA ILE A 131 7.99 -5.81 0.66
C ILE A 131 7.95 -4.28 0.66
N LEU A 132 9.07 -3.66 0.98
CA LEU A 132 9.19 -2.23 1.20
C LEU A 132 9.65 -1.52 -0.08
N ARG A 133 8.69 -0.91 -0.78
CA ARG A 133 8.84 -0.22 -2.07
C ARG A 133 8.56 1.27 -1.90
N ASP A 134 9.10 2.09 -2.82
CA ASP A 134 8.79 3.53 -2.88
C ASP A 134 7.33 3.81 -3.30
N ALA A 135 6.68 2.85 -3.95
CA ALA A 135 5.29 2.98 -4.38
C ALA A 135 4.55 1.65 -4.26
N VAL A 136 3.33 1.71 -3.75
CA VAL A 136 2.36 0.59 -3.66
C VAL A 136 1.28 0.81 -4.70
N ALA A 137 0.83 -0.27 -5.36
CA ALA A 137 -0.27 -0.15 -6.31
C ALA A 137 -1.54 0.31 -5.56
N PRO A 138 -2.30 1.28 -6.11
CA PRO A 138 -3.51 1.78 -5.46
C PRO A 138 -4.52 0.68 -5.10
N THR A 139 -4.60 -0.38 -5.92
CA THR A 139 -5.44 -1.56 -5.67
C THR A 139 -5.00 -2.40 -4.48
N ASP A 140 -3.74 -2.30 -4.09
CA ASP A 140 -3.23 -2.97 -2.89
C ASP A 140 -3.56 -2.17 -1.62
N LEU A 141 -3.78 -0.85 -1.75
CA LEU A 141 -4.25 0.02 -0.67
C LEU A 141 -5.77 -0.03 -0.51
N LEU A 142 -6.49 -0.09 -1.63
CA LEU A 142 -7.96 -0.14 -1.71
C LEU A 142 -8.39 -1.27 -2.67
N PRO A 143 -8.54 -2.51 -2.17
CA PRO A 143 -8.91 -3.66 -3.01
C PRO A 143 -10.25 -3.53 -3.74
N GLN A 144 -11.14 -2.63 -3.28
CA GLN A 144 -12.44 -2.36 -3.90
C GLN A 144 -12.36 -1.48 -5.16
N LEU A 145 -11.18 -0.92 -5.48
CA LEU A 145 -11.00 -0.11 -6.68
C LEU A 145 -11.16 -0.96 -7.94
N GLU A 146 -12.08 -0.57 -8.80
CA GLU A 146 -12.14 -1.15 -10.14
C GLU A 146 -10.96 -0.65 -10.98
N THR A 147 -10.31 -1.59 -11.67
CA THR A 147 -9.23 -1.29 -12.60
C THR A 147 -9.51 -1.83 -13.98
N ARG A 148 -8.96 -1.18 -14.99
CA ARG A 148 -8.91 -1.65 -16.36
C ARG A 148 -7.50 -1.44 -16.91
N GLU A 149 -6.89 -2.50 -17.45
CA GLU A 149 -5.54 -2.44 -18.03
C GLU A 149 -4.49 -1.85 -17.05
N ASN A 150 -4.57 -2.24 -15.76
CA ASN A 150 -3.73 -1.75 -14.66
C ASN A 150 -3.91 -0.25 -14.30
N ALA A 151 -4.93 0.41 -14.85
CA ALA A 151 -5.29 1.78 -14.49
C ALA A 151 -6.54 1.80 -13.61
N ILE A 152 -6.63 2.76 -12.70
CA ILE A 152 -7.84 2.98 -11.89
C ILE A 152 -8.94 3.48 -12.83
N ARG A 153 -10.09 2.79 -12.81
CA ARG A 153 -11.25 3.23 -13.56
C ARG A 153 -11.88 4.45 -12.87
N VAL A 154 -12.02 5.52 -13.63
CA VAL A 154 -12.70 6.75 -13.20
C VAL A 154 -13.77 7.17 -14.21
N ASP A 155 -14.74 7.93 -13.74
CA ASP A 155 -15.69 8.63 -14.59
C ASP A 155 -15.16 10.01 -15.03
N ARG A 156 -16.01 10.85 -15.65
CA ARG A 156 -15.63 12.20 -16.08
C ARG A 156 -15.35 13.17 -14.93
N SER A 157 -15.85 12.88 -13.76
CA SER A 157 -15.60 13.65 -12.52
C SER A 157 -14.40 13.13 -11.72
N MET A 158 -13.62 12.22 -12.33
CA MET A 158 -12.50 11.52 -11.67
C MET A 158 -12.93 10.71 -10.45
N SER A 159 -14.21 10.38 -10.30
CA SER A 159 -14.72 9.50 -9.26
C SER A 159 -14.39 8.05 -9.56
N THR A 160 -13.97 7.30 -8.55
CA THR A 160 -13.71 5.85 -8.65
C THR A 160 -14.95 5.02 -8.33
N SER A 161 -14.82 3.69 -8.34
CA SER A 161 -15.88 2.77 -7.86
C SER A 161 -16.14 2.86 -6.35
N VAL A 162 -15.26 3.52 -5.58
CA VAL A 162 -15.38 3.67 -4.14
C VAL A 162 -15.88 5.09 -3.81
N PRO A 163 -17.05 5.24 -3.15
CA PRO A 163 -17.60 6.56 -2.82
C PRO A 163 -16.62 7.40 -1.98
N GLY A 164 -16.44 8.68 -2.36
CA GLY A 164 -15.50 9.60 -1.71
C GLY A 164 -14.04 9.39 -2.09
N VAL A 165 -13.75 8.44 -3.00
CA VAL A 165 -12.41 8.23 -3.55
C VAL A 165 -12.36 8.69 -5.00
N PHE A 166 -11.38 9.54 -5.31
CA PHE A 166 -11.09 10.08 -6.63
C PHE A 166 -9.70 9.64 -7.06
N ALA A 167 -9.43 9.63 -8.37
CA ALA A 167 -8.10 9.35 -8.88
C ALA A 167 -7.75 10.25 -10.05
N ALA A 168 -6.48 10.66 -10.17
CA ALA A 168 -6.03 11.56 -11.21
C ALA A 168 -4.58 11.28 -11.65
N GLY A 169 -4.23 11.65 -12.86
CA GLY A 169 -2.91 11.51 -13.42
C GLY A 169 -2.65 10.12 -14.02
N ASP A 170 -1.40 9.72 -14.05
CA ASP A 170 -0.97 8.51 -14.77
C ASP A 170 -1.60 7.22 -14.23
N CYS A 171 -2.04 7.19 -12.99
CA CYS A 171 -2.72 6.05 -12.39
C CYS A 171 -4.11 5.77 -13.00
N THR A 172 -4.71 6.74 -13.73
CA THR A 172 -5.98 6.57 -14.45
C THR A 172 -5.80 6.09 -15.89
N GLY A 173 -4.56 5.87 -16.32
CA GLY A 173 -4.20 5.40 -17.67
C GLY A 173 -3.66 6.47 -18.59
N GLY A 174 -3.46 6.10 -19.87
CA GLY A 174 -2.87 7.01 -20.87
C GLY A 174 -3.82 8.08 -21.40
N PRO A 175 -3.23 9.13 -22.05
CA PRO A 175 -1.80 9.34 -22.29
C PRO A 175 -1.07 9.81 -21.02
N LEU A 176 0.18 9.33 -20.84
CA LEU A 176 1.01 9.71 -19.69
C LEU A 176 1.66 11.07 -19.94
N GLN A 177 0.95 12.13 -19.67
CA GLN A 177 1.33 13.51 -19.97
C GLN A 177 1.03 14.44 -18.78
N VAL A 178 1.93 15.39 -18.55
CA VAL A 178 1.78 16.38 -17.47
C VAL A 178 0.49 17.17 -17.59
N SER A 179 0.12 17.59 -18.81
CA SER A 179 -1.12 18.35 -19.06
C SER A 179 -2.38 17.56 -18.69
N LYS A 180 -2.40 16.24 -18.95
CA LYS A 180 -3.49 15.35 -18.53
C LYS A 180 -3.53 15.27 -16.99
N ALA A 181 -2.39 15.02 -16.34
CA ALA A 181 -2.32 14.89 -14.88
C ALA A 181 -2.79 16.19 -14.18
N VAL A 182 -2.41 17.36 -14.70
CA VAL A 182 -2.86 18.65 -14.16
C VAL A 182 -4.37 18.84 -14.34
N GLY A 183 -4.90 18.55 -15.54
CA GLY A 183 -6.33 18.68 -15.84
C GLY A 183 -7.19 17.73 -14.99
N GLU A 184 -6.80 16.47 -14.90
CA GLU A 184 -7.49 15.48 -14.06
C GLU A 184 -7.39 15.83 -12.57
N GLY A 185 -6.24 16.31 -12.11
CA GLY A 185 -6.05 16.76 -10.72
C GLY A 185 -6.98 17.90 -10.35
N LEU A 186 -7.20 18.89 -11.25
CA LEU A 186 -8.17 19.94 -11.06
C LEU A 186 -9.59 19.38 -10.93
N VAL A 187 -9.99 18.50 -11.87
CA VAL A 187 -11.34 17.91 -11.85
C VAL A 187 -11.54 17.08 -10.58
N ALA A 188 -10.58 16.26 -10.19
CA ALA A 188 -10.66 15.46 -8.97
C ALA A 188 -10.83 16.31 -7.72
N ALA A 189 -10.07 17.40 -7.61
CA ALA A 189 -10.15 18.32 -6.46
C ALA A 189 -11.51 19.01 -6.35
N LEU A 190 -12.05 19.52 -7.47
CA LEU A 190 -13.38 20.15 -7.51
C LEU A 190 -14.48 19.13 -7.19
N SER A 191 -14.40 17.93 -7.75
CA SER A 191 -15.38 16.86 -7.48
C SER A 191 -15.34 16.38 -6.03
N ALA A 192 -14.16 16.32 -5.41
CA ALA A 192 -14.04 15.99 -3.99
C ALA A 192 -14.68 17.07 -3.11
N ALA A 193 -14.48 18.35 -3.42
CA ALA A 193 -15.11 19.47 -2.70
C ALA A 193 -16.65 19.40 -2.83
N GLU A 194 -17.16 19.21 -4.04
CA GLU A 194 -18.61 19.08 -4.27
C GLU A 194 -19.22 17.85 -3.55
N TYR A 195 -18.47 16.76 -3.45
CA TYR A 195 -18.89 15.58 -2.70
C TYR A 195 -19.02 15.88 -1.20
N LEU A 196 -18.11 16.65 -0.63
CA LEU A 196 -18.16 17.07 0.77
C LEU A 196 -19.33 18.02 1.04
N ASP A 197 -19.56 19.00 0.16
CA ASP A 197 -20.67 19.94 0.29
C ASP A 197 -22.04 19.22 0.29
N ARG A 198 -22.19 18.22 -0.57
CA ARG A 198 -23.42 17.38 -0.59
C ARG A 198 -23.61 16.59 0.70
N ARG A 199 -22.57 16.02 1.26
CA ARG A 199 -22.66 15.28 2.53
C ARG A 199 -22.95 16.18 3.72
N GLY A 200 -22.39 17.39 3.74
CA GLY A 200 -22.67 18.39 4.79
C GLY A 200 -24.10 18.96 4.74
N SER A 201 -24.80 18.82 3.61
CA SER A 201 -26.18 19.28 3.43
C SER A 201 -27.23 18.18 3.67
N GLU A 202 -26.84 16.91 3.82
CA GLU A 202 -27.77 15.85 4.20
C GLU A 202 -28.06 15.94 5.71
N PRO A 203 -29.34 16.00 6.15
CA PRO A 203 -29.66 15.97 7.58
C PRO A 203 -29.19 14.64 8.19
N PRO A 204 -28.73 14.63 9.46
CA PRO A 204 -28.25 13.41 10.09
C PRO A 204 -29.32 12.32 10.00
N ALA A 205 -28.93 11.16 9.46
CA ALA A 205 -29.79 9.99 9.35
C ALA A 205 -30.29 9.60 10.75
N GLY A 206 -31.54 9.95 11.09
CA GLY A 206 -32.14 9.66 12.41
C GLY A 206 -33.18 10.65 12.90
N ALA A 207 -33.43 11.78 12.22
CA ALA A 207 -34.55 12.65 12.56
C ALA A 207 -35.85 12.13 11.92
N SER A 208 -36.36 10.98 12.36
CA SER A 208 -37.76 10.60 12.09
C SER A 208 -38.64 11.58 12.85
N SER A 209 -39.39 12.43 12.13
CA SER A 209 -40.47 13.22 12.64
C SER A 209 -41.48 12.30 13.32
N GLY A 210 -41.44 12.25 14.66
CA GLY A 210 -42.56 11.76 15.44
C GLY A 210 -43.68 12.81 15.38
N THR A 211 -44.74 12.47 14.71
CA THR A 211 -46.08 13.02 14.92
C THR A 211 -47.02 11.88 15.32
#